data_f8210f1cf28140954a1a9146f9f75de2
#
_entry.id   f8210f1cf28140954a1a9146f9f75de2
#
_cell.length_a   1.000
_cell.length_b   1.000
_cell.length_c   1.000
_cell.angle_alpha   90.00
_cell.angle_beta   90.00
_cell.angle_gamma   90.00
#
_symmetry.space_group_name_H-M   'P 1'
#
loop_
_entity.id
_entity.type
_entity.pdbx_description
1 polymer ?
#
loop_
_entity_poly.entity_id
_entity_poly.type
_entity_poly.pdbx_seq_one_letter_code
_entity_poly.pdbx_strand_id
1 'polypeptide(L)'
;MQLNSFQFPDRSKVETFSQKQQQIIVNQQTPAIPANQVTGTTGQPFVQISPQSMTISTNGATDLVGGQIEMAMTMQTLQTNAVQPGNTYVAMLSPDRQTWMIQETMRSVNTTDMTVRMVKRTQMDGEYMVVGRQTVETNTLVVPFGSDGSTSVAIQGTGLQENEFQDGFRMSTRATQPMTMNVDVKDGIDSSMLAALQSQQPINDYRYSVVTNLAAVTPDLNQQVTVVQMPSKSPDTSTEASS
;
A
#
# COMPACT_ATOMS: atom_id res chain seq x y z
N MET A 1 7.92 -30.85 -1.68
CA MET A 1 7.25 -29.56 -1.47
C MET A 1 5.77 -29.78 -1.74
N GLN A 2 4.92 -29.48 -0.78
CA GLN A 2 3.47 -29.68 -0.89
C GLN A 2 2.75 -28.36 -0.65
N LEU A 3 1.77 -28.05 -1.50
CA LEU A 3 0.82 -26.95 -1.28
C LEU A 3 -0.27 -27.47 -0.34
N ASN A 4 -0.49 -26.77 0.75
CA ASN A 4 -1.62 -26.96 1.62
C ASN A 4 -2.54 -25.73 1.48
N SER A 5 -3.82 -25.95 1.22
CA SER A 5 -4.81 -24.91 0.99
C SER A 5 -5.99 -25.13 1.91
N PHE A 6 -6.33 -24.14 2.71
CA PHE A 6 -7.42 -24.18 3.68
C PHE A 6 -8.37 -23.02 3.40
N GLN A 7 -9.60 -23.35 3.10
CA GLN A 7 -10.66 -22.36 2.88
C GLN A 7 -11.65 -22.39 4.05
N PHE A 8 -12.04 -21.22 4.52
CA PHE A 8 -12.94 -21.02 5.65
C PHE A 8 -14.34 -20.59 5.20
N PRO A 9 -15.37 -20.72 6.07
CA PRO A 9 -16.75 -20.41 5.71
C PRO A 9 -16.97 -18.94 5.28
N ASP A 10 -16.17 -18.00 5.79
CA ASP A 10 -16.19 -16.59 5.41
C ASP A 10 -15.51 -16.31 4.05
N ARG A 11 -15.14 -17.35 3.32
CA ARG A 11 -14.38 -17.34 2.06
C ARG A 11 -12.92 -16.92 2.19
N SER A 12 -12.43 -16.67 3.41
CA SER A 12 -10.99 -16.50 3.59
C SER A 12 -10.24 -17.80 3.31
N LYS A 13 -8.99 -17.68 2.92
CA LYS A 13 -8.15 -18.80 2.51
C LYS A 13 -6.73 -18.60 2.98
N VAL A 14 -6.15 -19.65 3.51
CA VAL A 14 -4.74 -19.68 3.89
C VAL A 14 -4.05 -20.78 3.09
N GLU A 15 -2.99 -20.42 2.39
CA GLU A 15 -2.19 -21.38 1.62
C GLU A 15 -0.74 -21.33 2.07
N THR A 16 -0.13 -22.49 2.20
CA THR A 16 1.27 -22.64 2.60
C THR A 16 1.98 -23.68 1.76
N PHE A 17 3.23 -23.39 1.44
CA PHE A 17 4.17 -24.33 0.86
C PHE A 17 5.19 -24.71 1.91
N SER A 18 5.26 -25.99 2.25
CA SER A 18 6.19 -26.52 3.23
C SER A 18 6.83 -27.81 2.74
N GLN A 19 8.04 -28.08 3.20
CA GLN A 19 8.73 -29.36 2.97
C GLN A 19 8.39 -30.39 4.05
N LYS A 20 7.89 -29.95 5.19
CA LYS A 20 7.52 -30.76 6.33
C LYS A 20 6.04 -30.59 6.65
N GLN A 21 5.49 -31.53 7.37
CA GLN A 21 4.16 -31.39 7.94
C GLN A 21 4.18 -30.28 9.01
N GLN A 22 3.24 -29.35 8.88
CA GLN A 22 3.07 -28.22 9.80
C GLN A 22 1.66 -28.23 10.37
N GLN A 23 1.53 -27.69 11.57
CA GLN A 23 0.23 -27.39 12.17
C GLN A 23 -0.07 -25.92 11.95
N ILE A 24 -1.26 -25.64 11.47
CA ILE A 24 -1.76 -24.26 11.31
C ILE A 24 -3.01 -24.12 12.17
N ILE A 25 -3.00 -23.15 13.08
CA ILE A 25 -4.15 -22.78 13.91
C ILE A 25 -4.63 -21.44 13.41
N VAL A 26 -5.90 -21.36 13.03
CA VAL A 26 -6.54 -20.14 12.54
C VAL A 26 -7.74 -19.84 13.41
N ASN A 27 -7.77 -18.63 13.98
CA ASN A 27 -8.90 -18.14 14.78
C ASN A 27 -9.37 -16.78 14.26
N GLN A 28 -10.66 -16.53 14.38
CA GLN A 28 -11.24 -15.20 14.15
C GLN A 28 -11.49 -14.51 15.48
N GLN A 29 -11.23 -13.21 15.53
CA GLN A 29 -11.39 -12.40 16.72
C GLN A 29 -11.71 -10.94 16.40
N THR A 30 -12.08 -10.18 17.40
CA THR A 30 -12.14 -8.72 17.28
C THR A 30 -10.73 -8.18 17.06
N PRO A 31 -10.51 -7.26 16.09
CA PRO A 31 -9.21 -6.66 15.87
C PRO A 31 -8.60 -6.05 17.14
N ALA A 32 -7.32 -6.30 17.36
CA ALA A 32 -6.61 -5.88 18.57
C ALA A 32 -6.54 -4.35 18.73
N ILE A 33 -6.48 -3.63 17.60
CA ILE A 33 -6.43 -2.17 17.56
C ILE A 33 -7.28 -1.65 16.39
N PRO A 34 -7.70 -0.37 16.41
CA PRO A 34 -8.49 0.22 15.34
C PRO A 34 -7.77 0.20 13.97
N ALA A 35 -8.56 0.09 12.90
CA ALA A 35 -8.06 -0.01 11.54
C ALA A 35 -7.34 1.25 11.02
N ASN A 36 -7.55 2.39 11.65
CA ASN A 36 -6.90 3.65 11.28
C ASN A 36 -5.46 3.78 11.80
N GLN A 37 -4.98 2.82 12.59
CA GLN A 37 -3.60 2.78 13.08
C GLN A 37 -2.71 1.98 12.13
N VAL A 38 -2.57 2.45 10.88
CA VAL A 38 -1.72 1.84 9.87
C VAL A 38 -0.38 2.57 9.80
N THR A 39 0.73 1.82 9.86
CA THR A 39 2.10 2.36 9.75
C THR A 39 2.32 3.01 8.38
N GLY A 40 3.00 4.16 8.37
CA GLY A 40 3.32 4.89 7.15
C GLY A 40 2.10 5.55 6.51
N THR A 41 1.03 5.73 7.27
CA THR A 41 -0.13 6.49 6.78
C THR A 41 0.18 7.98 6.75
N THR A 42 -0.42 8.64 5.82
CA THR A 42 -0.29 10.05 5.53
C THR A 42 -1.38 10.88 6.17
N GLY A 43 -1.78 10.51 7.38
CA GLY A 43 -2.91 11.13 8.07
C GLY A 43 -4.27 10.73 7.54
N GLN A 44 -4.32 9.65 6.75
CA GLN A 44 -5.56 9.15 6.16
C GLN A 44 -6.17 8.07 7.02
N PRO A 45 -7.48 8.11 7.27
CA PRO A 45 -8.13 7.02 7.92
C PRO A 45 -8.20 5.81 6.99
N PHE A 46 -7.51 4.75 7.35
CA PHE A 46 -7.92 3.42 6.93
C PHE A 46 -9.16 3.02 7.70
N VAL A 47 -10.05 2.33 7.03
CA VAL A 47 -11.27 1.79 7.63
C VAL A 47 -11.25 0.27 7.59
N GLN A 48 -11.88 -0.34 8.57
CA GLN A 48 -12.02 -1.79 8.62
C GLN A 48 -13.00 -2.27 7.54
N ILE A 49 -12.60 -3.26 6.76
CA ILE A 49 -13.44 -3.89 5.74
C ILE A 49 -13.89 -5.28 6.17
N SER A 50 -13.00 -6.10 6.73
CA SER A 50 -13.41 -7.38 7.30
C SER A 50 -14.07 -7.18 8.67
N PRO A 51 -15.14 -7.92 9.00
CA PRO A 51 -15.82 -7.77 10.28
C PRO A 51 -14.97 -8.19 11.48
N GLN A 52 -14.02 -9.07 11.25
CA GLN A 52 -13.11 -9.62 12.25
C GLN A 52 -11.69 -9.64 11.72
N SER A 53 -10.72 -9.74 12.61
CA SER A 53 -9.36 -10.13 12.28
C SER A 53 -9.20 -11.65 12.34
N MET A 54 -8.19 -12.14 11.66
CA MET A 54 -7.80 -13.54 11.62
C MET A 54 -6.42 -13.71 12.22
N THR A 55 -6.29 -14.49 13.28
CA THR A 55 -4.99 -14.89 13.81
C THR A 55 -4.56 -16.21 13.21
N ILE A 56 -3.32 -16.27 12.76
CA ILE A 56 -2.68 -17.48 12.24
C ILE A 56 -1.49 -17.80 13.13
N SER A 57 -1.38 -19.05 13.53
CA SER A 57 -0.21 -19.59 14.22
C SER A 57 0.24 -20.89 13.55
N THR A 58 1.50 -20.93 13.21
CA THR A 58 2.19 -22.13 12.68
C THR A 58 3.05 -22.78 13.74
N ASN A 59 2.85 -22.40 15.01
CA ASN A 59 3.68 -22.82 16.12
C ASN A 59 5.18 -22.48 15.91
N GLY A 60 5.43 -21.31 15.30
CA GLY A 60 6.78 -20.81 15.05
C GLY A 60 7.51 -21.53 13.91
N ALA A 61 6.81 -22.12 12.96
CA ALA A 61 7.45 -22.74 11.79
C ALA A 61 8.31 -21.73 11.01
N THR A 62 9.58 -22.05 10.83
CA THR A 62 10.57 -21.23 10.13
C THR A 62 10.95 -21.76 8.76
N ASP A 63 10.43 -22.93 8.39
CA ASP A 63 10.76 -23.66 7.17
C ASP A 63 9.67 -23.58 6.08
N LEU A 64 8.80 -22.60 6.17
CA LEU A 64 7.85 -22.29 5.10
C LEU A 64 8.59 -21.72 3.89
N VAL A 65 8.40 -22.36 2.76
CA VAL A 65 8.98 -21.88 1.48
C VAL A 65 8.19 -20.69 0.93
N GLY A 66 6.90 -20.66 1.22
CA GLY A 66 6.02 -19.58 0.86
C GLY A 66 4.61 -19.76 1.40
N GLY A 67 3.84 -18.70 1.37
CA GLY A 67 2.44 -18.73 1.75
C GLY A 67 1.70 -17.52 1.25
N GLN A 68 0.38 -17.59 1.33
CA GLN A 68 -0.50 -16.46 1.07
C GLN A 68 -1.73 -16.52 1.97
N ILE A 69 -2.25 -15.34 2.23
CA ILE A 69 -3.47 -15.11 2.98
C ILE A 69 -4.43 -14.38 2.06
N GLU A 70 -5.57 -14.96 1.83
CA GLU A 70 -6.67 -14.38 1.04
C GLU A 70 -7.83 -14.10 1.98
N MET A 71 -8.38 -12.90 1.91
CA MET A 71 -9.52 -12.49 2.72
C MET A 71 -10.60 -11.92 1.82
N ALA A 72 -11.86 -12.26 2.13
CA ALA A 72 -13.01 -11.78 1.39
C ALA A 72 -13.37 -10.35 1.79
N MET A 73 -13.89 -9.61 0.83
CA MET A 73 -14.52 -8.31 1.01
C MET A 73 -15.93 -8.34 0.41
N THR A 74 -16.84 -7.54 0.94
CA THR A 74 -18.19 -7.44 0.41
C THR A 74 -18.43 -6.09 -0.23
N MET A 75 -19.18 -6.06 -1.32
CA MET A 75 -19.56 -4.80 -1.96
C MET A 75 -20.30 -3.88 -1.00
N GLN A 76 -21.13 -4.42 -0.15
CA GLN A 76 -21.88 -3.64 0.84
C GLN A 76 -20.93 -2.89 1.79
N THR A 77 -19.93 -3.59 2.36
CA THR A 77 -18.96 -2.97 3.27
C THR A 77 -18.12 -1.91 2.56
N LEU A 78 -17.70 -2.19 1.33
CA LEU A 78 -16.92 -1.23 0.52
C LEU A 78 -17.73 0.04 0.23
N GLN A 79 -18.98 -0.10 -0.19
CA GLN A 79 -19.86 1.04 -0.47
C GLN A 79 -20.17 1.85 0.79
N THR A 80 -20.48 1.18 1.91
CA THR A 80 -20.75 1.85 3.18
C THR A 80 -19.56 2.68 3.65
N ASN A 81 -18.35 2.20 3.39
CA ASN A 81 -17.11 2.88 3.78
C ASN A 81 -16.51 3.77 2.69
N ALA A 82 -17.16 3.91 1.54
CA ALA A 82 -16.66 4.67 0.39
C ALA A 82 -15.24 4.23 -0.04
N VAL A 83 -15.00 2.92 -0.07
CA VAL A 83 -13.73 2.31 -0.47
C VAL A 83 -13.88 1.63 -1.82
N GLN A 84 -12.96 1.92 -2.74
CA GLN A 84 -12.86 1.18 -3.99
C GLN A 84 -12.20 -0.19 -3.74
N PRO A 85 -12.63 -1.27 -4.43
CA PRO A 85 -12.02 -2.59 -4.26
C PRO A 85 -10.50 -2.59 -4.43
N GLY A 86 -9.98 -1.82 -5.39
CA GLY A 86 -8.55 -1.65 -5.64
C GLY A 86 -7.78 -1.01 -4.48
N ASN A 87 -8.45 -0.33 -3.56
CA ASN A 87 -7.85 0.32 -2.40
C ASN A 87 -7.96 -0.52 -1.12
N THR A 88 -8.07 -1.82 -1.24
CA THR A 88 -8.11 -2.75 -0.11
C THR A 88 -6.78 -3.46 0.09
N TYR A 89 -6.48 -3.79 1.32
CA TYR A 89 -5.22 -4.40 1.75
C TYR A 89 -5.48 -5.47 2.80
N VAL A 90 -4.72 -6.54 2.77
CA VAL A 90 -4.54 -7.37 3.97
C VAL A 90 -3.47 -6.69 4.81
N ALA A 91 -3.86 -6.20 5.97
CA ALA A 91 -2.97 -5.62 6.95
C ALA A 91 -2.58 -6.68 7.98
N MET A 92 -1.32 -6.66 8.40
CA MET A 92 -0.79 -7.51 9.47
C MET A 92 -0.49 -6.66 10.69
N LEU A 93 -0.90 -7.11 11.86
CA LEU A 93 -0.56 -6.45 13.11
C LEU A 93 0.96 -6.49 13.33
N SER A 94 1.54 -5.34 13.68
CA SER A 94 2.97 -5.23 13.99
C SER A 94 3.35 -6.08 15.22
N PRO A 95 4.60 -6.51 15.34
CA PRO A 95 5.04 -7.32 16.48
C PRO A 95 4.84 -6.65 17.85
N ASP A 96 4.95 -5.31 17.90
CA ASP A 96 4.69 -4.50 19.09
C ASP A 96 3.19 -4.27 19.35
N ARG A 97 2.31 -4.74 18.45
CA ARG A 97 0.85 -4.63 18.50
C ARG A 97 0.33 -3.17 18.56
N GLN A 98 1.09 -2.22 18.01
CA GLN A 98 0.73 -0.80 18.04
C GLN A 98 0.15 -0.31 16.70
N THR A 99 0.49 -0.97 15.61
CA THR A 99 0.10 -0.53 14.26
C THR A 99 -0.22 -1.70 13.34
N TRP A 100 -1.04 -1.44 12.33
CA TRP A 100 -1.24 -2.34 11.20
C TRP A 100 -0.22 -2.06 10.10
N MET A 101 0.42 -3.08 9.58
CA MET A 101 1.39 -2.99 8.48
C MET A 101 0.74 -3.46 7.19
N ILE A 102 0.79 -2.63 6.16
CA ILE A 102 0.41 -2.99 4.80
C ILE A 102 1.66 -3.13 3.93
N GLN A 103 1.62 -3.99 2.93
CA GLN A 103 2.74 -4.24 2.02
C GLN A 103 2.24 -4.24 0.58
N GLU A 104 2.44 -3.14 -0.13
CA GLU A 104 1.98 -2.97 -1.51
C GLU A 104 2.55 -4.03 -2.46
N THR A 105 3.83 -4.35 -2.33
CA THR A 105 4.52 -5.33 -3.18
C THR A 105 4.04 -6.78 -3.00
N MET A 106 3.32 -7.04 -1.92
CA MET A 106 2.74 -8.34 -1.60
C MET A 106 1.23 -8.39 -1.79
N ARG A 107 0.63 -7.31 -2.25
CA ARG A 107 -0.81 -7.18 -2.44
C ARG A 107 -1.25 -7.74 -3.79
N SER A 108 -2.37 -8.44 -3.80
CA SER A 108 -3.10 -8.81 -5.01
C SER A 108 -4.58 -8.69 -4.75
N VAL A 109 -5.29 -7.94 -5.57
CA VAL A 109 -6.74 -7.75 -5.46
C VAL A 109 -7.43 -8.45 -6.62
N ASN A 110 -8.43 -9.27 -6.30
CA ASN A 110 -9.31 -9.89 -7.27
C ASN A 110 -10.71 -9.28 -7.14
N THR A 111 -11.05 -8.40 -8.07
CA THR A 111 -12.34 -7.70 -8.07
C THR A 111 -13.50 -8.57 -8.57
N THR A 112 -13.22 -9.67 -9.25
CA THR A 112 -14.22 -10.64 -9.67
C THR A 112 -14.70 -11.49 -8.50
N ASP A 113 -13.77 -12.03 -7.73
CA ASP A 113 -14.07 -12.88 -6.57
C ASP A 113 -14.26 -12.06 -5.28
N MET A 114 -14.02 -10.76 -5.36
CA MET A 114 -14.08 -9.84 -4.22
C MET A 114 -13.19 -10.32 -3.07
N THR A 115 -11.92 -10.54 -3.38
CA THR A 115 -10.89 -10.95 -2.42
C THR A 115 -9.65 -10.08 -2.54
N VAL A 116 -8.95 -9.94 -1.44
CA VAL A 116 -7.62 -9.32 -1.38
C VAL A 116 -6.64 -10.29 -0.74
N ARG A 117 -5.43 -10.36 -1.29
CA ARG A 117 -4.39 -11.31 -0.87
C ARG A 117 -3.15 -10.57 -0.41
N MET A 118 -2.51 -11.14 0.60
CA MET A 118 -1.11 -10.91 0.92
C MET A 118 -0.34 -12.16 0.51
N VAL A 119 0.52 -12.03 -0.50
CA VAL A 119 1.26 -13.15 -1.12
C VAL A 119 2.73 -13.15 -0.69
N LYS A 120 3.49 -14.17 -1.10
CA LYS A 120 4.95 -14.29 -0.88
C LYS A 120 5.35 -14.25 0.61
N ARG A 121 4.54 -14.81 1.49
CA ARG A 121 4.85 -14.89 2.92
C ARG A 121 5.75 -16.11 3.20
N THR A 122 6.84 -15.89 3.91
CA THR A 122 7.69 -16.96 4.45
C THR A 122 7.40 -17.22 5.94
N GLN A 123 6.71 -16.29 6.59
CA GLN A 123 6.21 -16.43 7.95
C GLN A 123 4.72 -16.07 7.96
N MET A 124 3.93 -16.92 8.58
CA MET A 124 2.47 -16.78 8.58
C MET A 124 1.91 -16.39 9.94
N ASP A 125 2.70 -16.55 11.01
CA ASP A 125 2.25 -16.21 12.36
C ASP A 125 1.95 -14.71 12.46
N GLY A 126 0.78 -14.39 13.00
CA GLY A 126 0.34 -13.00 13.14
C GLY A 126 -1.16 -12.84 13.14
N GLU A 127 -1.60 -11.59 13.29
CA GLU A 127 -3.00 -11.19 13.20
C GLU A 127 -3.19 -10.35 11.94
N TYR A 128 -4.24 -10.65 11.17
CA TYR A 128 -4.51 -10.08 9.87
C TYR A 128 -5.96 -9.59 9.77
N MET A 129 -6.18 -8.48 9.08
CA MET A 129 -7.52 -8.03 8.70
C MET A 129 -7.51 -7.32 7.35
N VAL A 130 -8.68 -7.18 6.76
CA VAL A 130 -8.82 -6.33 5.57
C VAL A 130 -9.09 -4.90 6.01
N VAL A 131 -8.25 -4.00 5.53
CA VAL A 131 -8.42 -2.56 5.65
C VAL A 131 -8.65 -1.95 4.27
N GLY A 132 -9.36 -0.85 4.22
CA GLY A 132 -9.60 -0.08 3.01
C GLY A 132 -9.18 1.37 3.19
N ARG A 133 -8.64 1.96 2.16
CA ARG A 133 -8.30 3.37 2.11
C ARG A 133 -9.40 4.15 1.40
N GLN A 134 -9.98 5.13 2.08
CA GLN A 134 -11.02 5.99 1.54
C GLN A 134 -10.40 7.05 0.63
N THR A 135 -10.08 6.65 -0.58
CA THR A 135 -9.52 7.55 -1.59
C THR A 135 -10.33 7.46 -2.87
N VAL A 136 -10.46 8.58 -3.55
CA VAL A 136 -10.86 8.58 -4.96
C VAL A 136 -9.57 8.51 -5.77
N GLU A 137 -9.31 7.37 -6.39
CA GLU A 137 -8.22 7.25 -7.35
C GLU A 137 -8.57 8.07 -8.59
N THR A 138 -7.88 9.17 -8.79
CA THR A 138 -8.26 10.14 -9.83
C THR A 138 -7.52 9.94 -11.13
N ASN A 139 -6.34 9.33 -11.12
CA ASN A 139 -5.59 9.14 -12.36
C ASN A 139 -4.41 8.19 -12.22
N THR A 140 -4.31 7.21 -13.10
CA THR A 140 -3.07 6.51 -13.37
C THR A 140 -2.40 7.24 -14.53
N LEU A 141 -1.37 8.01 -14.24
CA LEU A 141 -0.67 8.75 -15.26
C LEU A 141 0.38 7.85 -15.95
N VAL A 142 0.22 7.71 -17.25
CA VAL A 142 1.13 6.93 -18.10
C VAL A 142 2.28 7.82 -18.54
N VAL A 143 3.01 8.41 -17.60
CA VAL A 143 4.20 9.19 -17.91
C VAL A 143 5.41 8.43 -17.38
N PRO A 144 6.42 8.12 -18.22
CA PRO A 144 7.66 7.54 -17.74
C PRO A 144 8.40 8.57 -16.89
N PHE A 145 8.54 8.30 -15.60
CA PHE A 145 9.46 9.03 -14.75
C PHE A 145 10.88 8.47 -14.94
N GLY A 146 11.88 9.30 -14.70
CA GLY A 146 13.29 8.98 -14.90
C GLY A 146 13.93 9.71 -16.09
N SER A 147 13.16 10.50 -16.80
CA SER A 147 13.66 11.44 -17.82
C SER A 147 12.90 12.75 -17.60
N ASP A 148 13.52 13.82 -17.18
CA ASP A 148 13.01 15.20 -17.01
C ASP A 148 11.52 15.45 -17.41
N GLY A 149 10.65 14.55 -16.95
CA GLY A 149 9.23 14.58 -17.29
C GLY A 149 8.45 15.46 -16.33
N SER A 150 7.60 16.31 -16.89
CA SER A 150 6.66 17.13 -16.14
C SER A 150 5.23 16.70 -16.45
N THR A 151 4.40 16.62 -15.41
CA THR A 151 2.99 16.28 -15.57
C THR A 151 2.12 17.15 -14.68
N SER A 152 1.01 17.64 -15.25
CA SER A 152 -0.01 18.38 -14.52
C SER A 152 -1.15 17.47 -14.12
N VAL A 153 -1.51 17.51 -12.84
CA VAL A 153 -2.61 16.74 -12.25
C VAL A 153 -3.67 17.70 -11.73
N ALA A 154 -4.90 17.51 -12.20
CA ALA A 154 -6.04 18.25 -11.68
C ALA A 154 -6.53 17.62 -10.37
N ILE A 155 -6.58 18.41 -9.31
CA ILE A 155 -7.09 18.02 -7.99
C ILE A 155 -8.46 18.65 -7.81
N GLN A 156 -9.45 17.84 -7.48
CA GLN A 156 -10.78 18.31 -7.14
C GLN A 156 -10.79 18.89 -5.73
N GLY A 157 -11.64 19.84 -5.46
CA GLY A 157 -11.63 20.58 -4.20
C GLY A 157 -12.29 19.90 -3.01
N THR A 158 -12.55 18.59 -3.07
CA THR A 158 -13.24 17.88 -1.98
C THR A 158 -12.63 16.51 -1.74
N GLY A 159 -12.41 16.21 -0.46
CA GLY A 159 -11.99 14.89 -0.04
C GLY A 159 -10.52 14.61 -0.32
N LEU A 160 -10.24 13.33 -0.32
CA LEU A 160 -8.93 12.78 -0.53
C LEU A 160 -8.83 12.19 -1.92
N GLN A 161 -7.78 12.54 -2.63
CA GLN A 161 -7.50 12.06 -3.97
C GLN A 161 -6.13 11.42 -4.02
N GLU A 162 -6.01 10.39 -4.82
CA GLU A 162 -4.78 9.66 -5.00
C GLU A 162 -4.43 9.59 -6.49
N ASN A 163 -3.19 9.91 -6.81
CA ASN A 163 -2.65 9.84 -8.15
C ASN A 163 -1.48 8.88 -8.13
N GLU A 164 -1.49 7.90 -9.02
CA GLU A 164 -0.41 6.94 -9.21
C GLU A 164 0.25 7.18 -10.57
N PHE A 165 1.56 7.19 -10.57
CA PHE A 165 2.38 7.40 -11.75
C PHE A 165 2.96 6.07 -12.23
N GLN A 166 3.35 6.00 -13.49
CA GLN A 166 3.77 4.74 -14.12
C GLN A 166 5.00 4.10 -13.44
N ASP A 167 5.87 4.89 -12.84
CA ASP A 167 7.03 4.42 -12.07
C ASP A 167 6.66 3.90 -10.68
N GLY A 168 5.37 3.98 -10.32
CA GLY A 168 4.86 3.60 -9.01
C GLY A 168 4.91 4.72 -7.96
N PHE A 169 5.34 5.93 -8.32
CA PHE A 169 5.19 7.08 -7.44
C PHE A 169 3.70 7.35 -7.18
N ARG A 170 3.34 7.49 -5.93
CA ARG A 170 1.96 7.71 -5.52
C ARG A 170 1.87 8.97 -4.67
N MET A 171 0.95 9.84 -5.03
CA MET A 171 0.69 11.09 -4.34
C MET A 171 -0.74 11.11 -3.81
N SER A 172 -0.90 11.30 -2.52
CA SER A 172 -2.19 11.53 -1.86
C SER A 172 -2.36 13.00 -1.55
N THR A 173 -3.48 13.57 -1.96
CA THR A 173 -3.78 14.99 -1.76
C THR A 173 -5.14 15.16 -1.12
N ARG A 174 -5.18 15.91 -0.01
CA ARG A 174 -6.43 16.41 0.57
C ARG A 174 -6.52 17.90 0.31
N ALA A 175 -7.52 18.30 -0.45
CA ALA A 175 -7.74 19.70 -0.81
C ALA A 175 -9.15 20.14 -0.40
N THR A 176 -9.30 21.44 -0.12
CA THR A 176 -10.59 22.09 0.16
C THR A 176 -11.11 22.92 -1.03
N GLN A 177 -10.27 23.08 -2.04
CA GLN A 177 -10.60 23.78 -3.28
C GLN A 177 -9.89 23.13 -4.48
N PRO A 178 -10.44 23.24 -5.69
CA PRO A 178 -9.79 22.72 -6.88
C PRO A 178 -8.43 23.39 -7.10
N MET A 179 -7.45 22.60 -7.52
CA MET A 179 -6.12 23.10 -7.88
C MET A 179 -5.47 22.21 -8.93
N THR A 180 -4.38 22.70 -9.49
CA THR A 180 -3.50 21.92 -10.35
C THR A 180 -2.17 21.72 -9.63
N MET A 181 -1.67 20.51 -9.65
CA MET A 181 -0.35 20.16 -9.16
C MET A 181 0.54 19.77 -10.33
N ASN A 182 1.69 20.41 -10.45
CA ASN A 182 2.71 20.02 -11.40
C ASN A 182 3.71 19.11 -10.68
N VAL A 183 3.91 17.94 -11.22
CA VAL A 183 4.84 16.94 -10.71
C VAL A 183 5.94 16.74 -11.75
N ASP A 184 7.16 17.05 -11.35
CA ASP A 184 8.35 16.92 -12.20
C ASP A 184 9.32 15.92 -11.59
N VAL A 185 9.99 15.17 -12.43
CA VAL A 185 11.19 14.40 -12.04
C VAL A 185 12.43 15.25 -12.32
N LYS A 186 13.29 15.34 -11.34
CA LYS A 186 14.56 16.07 -11.42
C LYS A 186 15.72 15.11 -11.20
N ASP A 187 16.64 15.05 -12.13
CA ASP A 187 17.88 14.29 -11.97
C ASP A 187 18.72 14.82 -10.82
N GLY A 188 19.37 13.91 -10.15
CA GLY A 188 20.27 14.20 -9.04
C GLY A 188 19.58 14.65 -7.76
N ILE A 189 20.37 14.69 -6.71
CA ILE A 189 20.00 15.17 -5.39
C ILE A 189 20.91 16.34 -5.04
N ASP A 190 20.35 17.47 -4.69
CA ASP A 190 21.13 18.65 -4.32
C ASP A 190 22.00 18.40 -3.08
N SER A 191 23.21 18.96 -3.07
CA SER A 191 24.14 18.80 -1.95
C SER A 191 23.58 19.28 -0.61
N SER A 192 22.73 20.31 -0.63
CA SER A 192 22.02 20.78 0.57
C SER A 192 21.02 19.76 1.10
N MET A 193 20.34 19.03 0.22
CA MET A 193 19.42 17.97 0.61
C MET A 193 20.19 16.75 1.14
N LEU A 194 21.31 16.39 0.50
CA LEU A 194 22.19 15.33 1.00
C LEU A 194 22.74 15.67 2.39
N ALA A 195 23.14 16.90 2.62
CA ALA A 195 23.60 17.36 3.95
C ALA A 195 22.48 17.27 5.00
N ALA A 196 21.23 17.51 4.63
CA ALA A 196 20.09 17.38 5.54
C ALA A 196 19.74 15.93 5.91
N LEU A 197 20.11 14.96 5.07
CA LEU A 197 19.88 13.53 5.32
C LEU A 197 20.81 12.94 6.40
N GLN A 198 21.86 13.67 6.79
CA GLN A 198 22.87 13.26 7.78
C GLN A 198 23.51 11.89 7.45
N SER A 199 23.12 10.85 8.17
CA SER A 199 23.63 9.48 7.97
C SER A 199 22.79 8.63 7.02
N GLN A 200 21.72 9.19 6.45
CA GLN A 200 20.87 8.50 5.50
C GLN A 200 21.34 8.74 4.07
N GLN A 201 21.14 7.76 3.21
CA GLN A 201 21.44 7.89 1.79
C GLN A 201 20.14 7.80 0.97
N PRO A 202 20.02 8.58 -0.11
CA PRO A 202 18.89 8.45 -1.02
C PRO A 202 18.93 7.07 -1.70
N ILE A 203 17.76 6.49 -1.89
CA ILE A 203 17.61 5.19 -2.58
C ILE A 203 17.74 5.37 -4.09
N ASN A 204 17.29 6.53 -4.60
CA ASN A 204 17.35 6.89 -6.01
C ASN A 204 18.28 8.08 -6.23
N ASP A 205 18.79 8.23 -7.42
CA ASP A 205 19.60 9.35 -7.88
C ASP A 205 18.77 10.52 -8.43
N TYR A 206 17.47 10.44 -8.37
CA TYR A 206 16.51 11.45 -8.80
C TYR A 206 15.55 11.84 -7.66
N ARG A 207 14.85 12.95 -7.83
CA ARG A 207 13.85 13.47 -6.90
C ARG A 207 12.58 13.90 -7.60
N TYR A 208 11.48 13.94 -6.87
CA TYR A 208 10.22 14.50 -7.36
C TYR A 208 10.06 15.94 -6.84
N SER A 209 9.70 16.83 -7.75
CA SER A 209 9.31 18.20 -7.44
C SER A 209 7.80 18.32 -7.60
N VAL A 210 7.10 18.71 -6.55
CA VAL A 210 5.65 18.91 -6.58
C VAL A 210 5.36 20.37 -6.29
N VAL A 211 4.73 21.05 -7.25
CA VAL A 211 4.39 22.48 -7.17
C VAL A 211 2.90 22.66 -7.44
N THR A 212 2.24 23.45 -6.63
CA THR A 212 0.82 23.77 -6.83
C THR A 212 0.67 25.14 -7.49
N ASN A 213 -0.43 25.35 -8.23
CA ASN A 213 -0.79 26.65 -8.76
C ASN A 213 -1.32 27.62 -7.68
N LEU A 214 -1.43 27.18 -6.44
CA LEU A 214 -1.89 27.99 -5.31
C LEU A 214 -0.80 28.83 -4.66
N ALA A 215 0.44 28.78 -5.14
CA ALA A 215 1.56 29.56 -4.61
C ALA A 215 1.34 31.09 -4.58
N ALA A 216 0.33 31.59 -5.28
CA ALA A 216 -0.05 33.01 -5.28
C ALA A 216 -1.23 33.33 -4.35
N VAL A 217 -1.82 32.36 -3.68
CA VAL A 217 -3.00 32.53 -2.83
C VAL A 217 -2.62 32.25 -1.40
N THR A 218 -2.78 33.24 -0.55
CA THR A 218 -2.50 33.33 0.90
C THR A 218 -2.47 32.05 1.74
N PRO A 219 -1.67 32.04 2.83
CA PRO A 219 -1.21 30.85 3.55
C PRO A 219 -2.22 30.12 4.44
N ASP A 220 -3.51 30.33 4.30
CA ASP A 220 -4.55 29.55 4.97
C ASP A 220 -4.84 28.22 4.24
N LEU A 221 -3.79 27.54 3.86
CA LEU A 221 -3.86 26.23 3.27
C LEU A 221 -4.03 25.15 4.34
N ASN A 222 -5.26 24.88 4.73
CA ASN A 222 -5.62 23.61 5.39
C ASN A 222 -5.47 22.42 4.40
N GLN A 223 -4.41 22.44 3.62
CA GLN A 223 -4.15 21.42 2.61
C GLN A 223 -2.97 20.57 3.06
N GLN A 224 -3.23 19.31 3.23
CA GLN A 224 -2.19 18.35 3.51
C GLN A 224 -1.87 17.60 2.22
N VAL A 225 -0.71 17.88 1.65
CA VAL A 225 -0.12 17.02 0.62
C VAL A 225 0.81 16.07 1.33
N THR A 226 0.57 14.80 1.17
CA THR A 226 1.47 13.81 1.72
C THR A 226 1.93 12.88 0.61
N VAL A 227 3.23 12.84 0.41
CA VAL A 227 3.87 11.92 -0.51
C VAL A 227 4.05 10.59 0.21
N VAL A 228 3.40 9.55 -0.28
CA VAL A 228 3.51 8.23 0.29
C VAL A 228 4.09 7.27 -0.71
N GLN A 229 5.17 6.68 -0.30
CA GLN A 229 5.74 5.47 -0.85
C GLN A 229 6.28 5.57 -2.28
N MET A 230 7.58 5.60 -2.35
CA MET A 230 8.28 5.17 -3.55
C MET A 230 8.40 3.65 -3.49
N PRO A 231 7.86 2.90 -4.46
CA PRO A 231 8.19 1.50 -4.59
C PRO A 231 9.69 1.41 -4.86
N SER A 232 10.36 0.57 -4.08
CA SER A 232 11.71 0.15 -4.46
C SER A 232 11.60 -0.59 -5.80
N LYS A 233 11.96 0.07 -6.88
CA LYS A 233 12.11 -0.62 -8.15
C LYS A 233 13.21 -1.66 -7.94
N SER A 234 12.85 -2.94 -7.97
CA SER A 234 13.86 -4.00 -8.17
C SER A 234 14.62 -3.63 -9.44
N PRO A 235 15.94 -3.60 -9.42
CA PRO A 235 16.68 -3.40 -10.65
C PRO A 235 16.25 -4.49 -11.62
N ASP A 236 15.68 -4.05 -12.73
CA ASP A 236 15.31 -4.91 -13.83
C ASP A 236 16.62 -5.45 -14.43
N THR A 237 16.96 -6.68 -14.07
CA THR A 237 18.11 -7.40 -14.63
C THR A 237 17.72 -8.03 -15.97
N SER A 238 17.11 -7.26 -16.86
CA SER A 238 17.04 -7.61 -18.27
C SER A 238 18.19 -6.96 -19.01
N THR A 239 19.39 -7.43 -18.77
CA THR A 239 20.49 -7.28 -19.74
C THR A 239 20.19 -8.24 -20.88
N GLU A 240 19.53 -7.76 -21.91
CA GLU A 240 19.56 -8.44 -23.19
C GLU A 240 21.01 -8.45 -23.67
N ALA A 241 21.59 -9.62 -23.59
CA ALA A 241 22.80 -9.94 -24.36
C ALA A 241 22.38 -10.06 -25.82
N SER A 242 22.55 -9.00 -26.59
CA SER A 242 22.56 -9.08 -28.04
C SER A 242 23.99 -9.40 -28.48
N SER A 243 24.19 -10.61 -28.92
CA SER A 243 25.32 -11.06 -29.76
C SER A 243 24.99 -10.78 -31.22
#